data_fd8b7a1b959501472120ba6f9eef331f
#
_entry.id   fd8b7a1b959501472120ba6f9eef331f
#
_cell.length_a   1.000
_cell.length_b   1.000
_cell.length_c   1.000
_cell.angle_alpha   90.00
_cell.angle_beta   90.00
_cell.angle_gamma   90.00
#
_symmetry.space_group_name_H-M   'P 1'
#
loop_
_entity.id
_entity.type
_entity.pdbx_description
1 polymer ?
#
loop_
_entity_poly.entity_id
_entity_poly.type
_entity_poly.pdbx_seq_one_letter_code
_entity_poly.pdbx_strand_id
1 'polypeptide(L)'
;GTTVPICARFAYQPGSGVTFTVDQPPTTRVAPLDEYAEKVVRARRRGLVYPYELVSMVAGAGGSVQELDFDETGRLVPVERPYGENTAGLICGLVTTPTPLHPEGVSRVLLCGDPLRALGAVAEPECARVIAALDLAEEWGLPVEWFALSAGARISMDSGTENMDWVAKALKRIIEFTQAGHEMHVVVAGIKVRAQPNWNT
;
A
#
# COMPACT_ATOMS: atom_id res chain seq x y z
N GLY A 1 -2.45 -26.52 -36.75
CA GLY A 1 -2.32 -25.12 -37.14
C GLY A 1 -1.48 -24.38 -36.11
N THR A 2 -0.46 -23.68 -36.56
CA THR A 2 0.37 -22.80 -35.71
C THR A 2 -0.40 -21.53 -35.44
N THR A 3 -0.64 -21.21 -34.18
CA THR A 3 -1.24 -19.92 -33.75
C THR A 3 -0.14 -18.88 -33.74
N VAL A 4 -0.25 -17.85 -34.55
CA VAL A 4 0.68 -16.72 -34.56
C VAL A 4 0.05 -15.58 -33.78
N PRO A 5 0.74 -15.03 -32.75
CA PRO A 5 0.24 -13.88 -32.04
C PRO A 5 0.19 -12.63 -32.95
N ILE A 6 -0.87 -11.85 -32.85
CA ILE A 6 -1.05 -10.58 -33.57
C ILE A 6 -1.30 -9.45 -32.60
N CYS A 7 -0.90 -8.24 -32.96
CA CYS A 7 -1.20 -6.99 -32.24
C CYS A 7 -2.26 -6.21 -33.03
N ALA A 8 -3.42 -5.95 -32.40
CA ALA A 8 -4.44 -5.08 -32.93
C ALA A 8 -4.31 -3.69 -32.30
N ARG A 9 -4.17 -2.65 -33.13
CA ARG A 9 -4.05 -1.25 -32.69
C ARG A 9 -5.27 -0.47 -33.16
N PHE A 10 -5.88 0.23 -32.22
CA PHE A 10 -6.98 1.15 -32.47
C PHE A 10 -6.49 2.57 -32.21
N ALA A 11 -6.70 3.48 -33.15
CA ALA A 11 -6.42 4.89 -32.99
C ALA A 11 -7.66 5.69 -33.38
N TYR A 12 -8.07 6.63 -32.53
CA TYR A 12 -9.15 7.56 -32.81
C TYR A 12 -8.55 8.91 -33.25
N GLN A 13 -9.00 9.40 -34.40
CA GLN A 13 -8.66 10.75 -34.88
C GLN A 13 -9.95 11.56 -35.02
N PRO A 14 -10.06 12.72 -34.35
CA PRO A 14 -11.18 13.62 -34.51
C PRO A 14 -11.39 13.98 -35.99
N GLY A 15 -12.59 13.76 -36.51
CA GLY A 15 -12.94 14.02 -37.92
C GLY A 15 -12.66 12.88 -38.91
N SER A 16 -11.83 11.91 -38.56
CA SER A 16 -11.52 10.74 -39.39
C SER A 16 -12.00 9.42 -38.86
N GLY A 17 -12.50 9.41 -37.59
CA GLY A 17 -13.03 8.21 -36.95
C GLY A 17 -11.98 7.30 -36.35
N VAL A 18 -12.30 6.01 -36.25
CA VAL A 18 -11.43 4.98 -35.68
C VAL A 18 -10.67 4.26 -36.78
N THR A 19 -9.35 4.23 -36.69
CA THR A 19 -8.50 3.39 -37.53
C THR A 19 -8.12 2.11 -36.80
N PHE A 20 -8.10 1.02 -37.53
CA PHE A 20 -7.75 -0.30 -37.03
C PHE A 20 -6.59 -0.86 -37.85
N THR A 21 -5.50 -1.22 -37.21
CA THR A 21 -4.35 -1.88 -37.84
C THR A 21 -4.03 -3.18 -37.11
N VAL A 22 -3.63 -4.18 -37.89
CA VAL A 22 -3.19 -5.49 -37.37
C VAL A 22 -1.75 -5.70 -37.81
N ASP A 23 -0.86 -5.81 -36.84
CA ASP A 23 0.57 -5.97 -37.05
C ASP A 23 1.14 -7.14 -36.22
N GLN A 24 2.39 -7.47 -36.44
CA GLN A 24 3.12 -8.37 -35.55
C GLN A 24 3.28 -7.72 -34.18
N PRO A 25 3.25 -8.51 -33.07
CA PRO A 25 3.51 -7.98 -31.75
C PRO A 25 4.83 -7.21 -31.71
N PRO A 26 4.85 -5.97 -31.18
CA PRO A 26 6.09 -5.24 -31.07
C PRO A 26 7.04 -5.94 -30.09
N THR A 27 8.32 -5.99 -30.44
CA THR A 27 9.36 -6.55 -29.57
C THR A 27 9.81 -5.55 -28.51
N THR A 28 9.48 -4.27 -28.69
CA THR A 28 9.70 -3.18 -27.74
C THR A 28 8.39 -2.68 -27.18
N ARG A 29 8.40 -1.99 -26.04
CA ARG A 29 7.20 -1.33 -25.50
C ARG A 29 6.60 -0.38 -26.51
N VAL A 30 5.31 -0.49 -26.73
CA VAL A 30 4.56 0.37 -27.68
C VAL A 30 4.46 1.81 -27.17
N ALA A 31 4.30 1.96 -25.84
CA ALA A 31 4.39 3.25 -25.16
C ALA A 31 5.11 3.03 -23.82
N PRO A 32 5.99 3.93 -23.40
CA PRO A 32 6.55 3.86 -22.06
C PRO A 32 5.42 4.04 -21.05
N LEU A 33 5.33 3.14 -20.07
CA LEU A 33 4.51 3.34 -18.89
C LEU A 33 5.22 4.36 -18.00
N ASP A 34 4.45 5.21 -17.34
CA ASP A 34 5.00 5.98 -16.24
C ASP A 34 5.42 5.04 -15.08
N GLU A 35 6.21 5.56 -14.15
CA GLU A 35 6.79 4.77 -13.08
C GLU A 35 5.69 4.14 -12.19
N TYR A 36 4.61 4.87 -11.94
CA TYR A 36 3.47 4.36 -11.18
C TYR A 36 2.79 3.19 -11.90
N ALA A 37 2.46 3.35 -13.18
CA ALA A 37 1.85 2.29 -13.97
C ALA A 37 2.75 1.05 -14.08
N GLU A 38 4.08 1.23 -14.15
CA GLU A 38 5.03 0.11 -14.09
C GLU A 38 4.96 -0.64 -12.75
N LYS A 39 4.85 0.07 -11.63
CA LYS A 39 4.70 -0.53 -10.30
C LYS A 39 3.41 -1.32 -10.20
N VAL A 40 2.29 -0.75 -10.67
CA VAL A 40 0.99 -1.45 -10.72
C VAL A 40 1.08 -2.74 -11.54
N VAL A 41 1.61 -2.68 -12.75
CA VAL A 41 1.76 -3.86 -13.62
C VAL A 41 2.67 -4.91 -12.98
N ARG A 42 3.74 -4.48 -12.31
CA ARG A 42 4.68 -5.39 -11.62
C ARG A 42 4.01 -6.09 -10.43
N ALA A 43 3.20 -5.39 -9.64
CA ALA A 43 2.43 -5.99 -8.55
C ALA A 43 1.41 -7.00 -9.08
N ARG A 44 0.62 -6.63 -10.09
CA ARG A 44 -0.40 -7.49 -10.71
C ARG A 44 0.19 -8.76 -11.33
N ARG A 45 1.36 -8.69 -11.97
CA ARG A 45 2.07 -9.88 -12.50
C ARG A 45 2.47 -10.88 -11.43
N ARG A 46 2.59 -10.44 -10.19
CA ARG A 46 2.85 -11.28 -9.01
C ARG A 46 1.57 -11.76 -8.31
N GLY A 47 0.39 -11.45 -8.87
CA GLY A 47 -0.90 -11.74 -8.25
C GLY A 47 -1.18 -10.89 -7.00
N LEU A 48 -0.55 -9.72 -6.89
CA LEU A 48 -0.67 -8.82 -5.75
C LEU A 48 -1.30 -7.49 -6.18
N VAL A 49 -1.94 -6.81 -5.25
CA VAL A 49 -2.48 -5.48 -5.46
C VAL A 49 -1.46 -4.44 -5.01
N TYR A 50 -1.28 -3.39 -5.80
CA TYR A 50 -0.43 -2.28 -5.42
C TYR A 50 -1.18 -1.38 -4.43
N PRO A 51 -0.58 -1.01 -3.28
CA PRO A 51 -1.33 -0.37 -2.18
C PRO A 51 -2.03 0.93 -2.59
N TYR A 52 -1.46 1.73 -3.46
CA TYR A 52 -2.11 2.97 -3.92
C TYR A 52 -3.37 2.75 -4.78
N GLU A 53 -3.55 1.55 -5.35
CA GLU A 53 -4.81 1.18 -5.98
C GLU A 53 -5.91 0.89 -4.94
N LEU A 54 -5.53 0.32 -3.78
CA LEU A 54 -6.46 0.09 -2.66
C LEU A 54 -6.90 1.40 -2.01
N VAL A 55 -5.98 2.33 -1.84
CA VAL A 55 -6.23 3.62 -1.19
C VAL A 55 -7.44 4.35 -1.78
N SER A 56 -7.52 4.43 -3.11
CA SER A 56 -8.64 5.07 -3.80
C SER A 56 -9.97 4.33 -3.59
N MET A 57 -9.92 2.98 -3.54
CA MET A 57 -11.10 2.15 -3.30
C MET A 57 -11.62 2.30 -1.87
N VAL A 58 -10.70 2.38 -0.90
CA VAL A 58 -11.01 2.49 0.53
C VAL A 58 -11.62 3.85 0.86
N ALA A 59 -11.15 4.92 0.23
CA ALA A 59 -11.74 6.25 0.39
C ALA A 59 -13.18 6.31 -0.14
N GLY A 60 -13.47 5.58 -1.23
CA GLY A 60 -14.78 5.58 -1.86
C GLY A 60 -15.14 6.91 -2.55
N ALA A 61 -16.36 6.99 -3.05
CA ALA A 61 -16.84 8.19 -3.73
C ALA A 61 -16.97 9.36 -2.75
N GLY A 62 -16.33 10.49 -3.07
CA GLY A 62 -16.33 11.69 -2.22
C GLY A 62 -15.44 11.60 -0.98
N GLY A 63 -14.74 10.48 -0.78
CA GLY A 63 -13.77 10.34 0.29
C GLY A 63 -12.43 10.98 -0.03
N SER A 64 -11.58 11.10 0.97
CA SER A 64 -10.24 11.66 0.86
C SER A 64 -9.21 10.75 1.48
N VAL A 65 -8.00 10.85 0.96
CA VAL A 65 -6.82 10.18 1.51
C VAL A 65 -5.69 11.19 1.62
N GLN A 66 -5.09 11.25 2.79
CA GLN A 66 -3.89 12.03 3.05
C GLN A 66 -2.76 11.06 3.42
N GLU A 67 -1.74 10.96 2.61
CA GLU A 67 -0.55 10.16 2.95
C GLU A 67 0.22 10.84 4.08
N LEU A 68 0.76 10.03 4.99
CA LEU A 68 1.56 10.46 6.13
C LEU A 68 2.94 9.83 6.03
N ASP A 69 3.97 10.61 6.35
CA ASP A 69 5.34 10.09 6.48
C ASP A 69 6.09 10.83 7.59
N PHE A 70 7.25 10.34 7.99
CA PHE A 70 8.05 10.95 9.03
C PHE A 70 8.66 12.28 8.57
N ASP A 71 8.56 13.27 9.45
CA ASP A 71 9.36 14.48 9.39
C ASP A 71 10.75 14.26 10.01
N GLU A 72 11.56 15.32 10.06
CA GLU A 72 12.90 15.30 10.67
C GLU A 72 12.88 15.02 12.18
N THR A 73 11.74 15.18 12.84
CA THR A 73 11.56 14.92 14.28
C THR A 73 11.07 13.51 14.56
N GLY A 74 10.78 12.72 13.52
CA GLY A 74 10.24 11.36 13.63
C GLY A 74 8.75 11.31 13.93
N ARG A 75 8.00 12.38 13.65
CA ARG A 75 6.53 12.41 13.74
C ARG A 75 5.91 12.17 12.37
N LEU A 76 4.77 11.46 12.34
CA LEU A 76 3.97 11.33 11.14
C LEU A 76 3.27 12.65 10.82
N VAL A 77 3.56 13.19 9.64
CA VAL A 77 2.98 14.44 9.14
C VAL A 77 2.42 14.23 7.73
N PRO A 78 1.44 15.02 7.30
CA PRO A 78 0.95 14.99 5.93
C PRO A 78 2.06 15.26 4.92
N VAL A 79 2.13 14.44 3.86
CA VAL A 79 3.07 14.63 2.77
C VAL A 79 2.33 14.70 1.44
N GLU A 80 2.82 15.57 0.55
CA GLU A 80 2.36 15.67 -0.82
C GLU A 80 3.46 15.12 -1.74
N ARG A 81 3.22 13.94 -2.29
CA ARG A 81 4.10 13.30 -3.26
C ARG A 81 3.28 12.45 -4.24
N PRO A 82 3.81 12.19 -5.44
CA PRO A 82 3.17 11.29 -6.40
C PRO A 82 3.02 9.88 -5.80
N TYR A 83 1.92 9.22 -6.14
CA TYR A 83 1.69 7.83 -5.74
C TYR A 83 2.82 6.92 -6.21
N GLY A 84 3.31 6.11 -5.30
CA GLY A 84 4.41 5.19 -5.57
C GLY A 84 5.79 5.69 -5.19
N GLU A 85 5.93 6.90 -4.68
CA GLU A 85 7.19 7.46 -4.18
C GLU A 85 7.37 7.27 -2.66
N ASN A 86 6.69 6.26 -2.09
CA ASN A 86 6.83 5.91 -0.68
C ASN A 86 8.27 5.56 -0.32
N THR A 87 8.71 6.02 0.86
CA THR A 87 10.10 5.87 1.34
C THR A 87 10.35 4.52 2.00
N ALA A 88 9.29 3.87 2.53
CA ALA A 88 9.36 2.56 3.20
C ALA A 88 8.40 1.54 2.58
N GLY A 89 8.52 0.28 2.97
CA GLY A 89 7.66 -0.83 2.56
C GLY A 89 6.28 -0.85 3.23
N LEU A 90 5.98 0.17 4.05
CA LEU A 90 4.68 0.39 4.65
C LEU A 90 4.25 1.83 4.39
N ILE A 91 3.05 2.01 3.87
CA ILE A 91 2.42 3.30 3.62
C ILE A 91 1.48 3.59 4.77
N CYS A 92 1.58 4.79 5.34
CA CYS A 92 0.66 5.33 6.34
C CYS A 92 -0.21 6.41 5.72
N GLY A 93 -1.44 6.54 6.18
CA GLY A 93 -2.34 7.60 5.72
C GLY A 93 -3.51 7.84 6.66
N LEU A 94 -4.18 8.94 6.46
CA LEU A 94 -5.48 9.23 7.01
C LEU A 94 -6.52 9.10 5.90
N VAL A 95 -7.53 8.26 6.11
CA VAL A 95 -8.63 8.05 5.16
C VAL A 95 -9.91 8.54 5.77
N THR A 96 -10.66 9.33 5.02
CA THR A 96 -12.02 9.76 5.40
C THR A 96 -12.99 9.30 4.33
N THR A 97 -14.00 8.51 4.72
CA THR A 97 -14.98 7.94 3.81
C THR A 97 -16.38 8.44 4.21
N PRO A 98 -17.08 9.18 3.35
CA PRO A 98 -18.48 9.51 3.54
C PRO A 98 -19.34 8.24 3.51
N THR A 99 -20.30 8.18 4.43
CA THR A 99 -21.31 7.12 4.47
C THR A 99 -22.71 7.72 4.54
N PRO A 100 -23.79 6.97 4.23
CA PRO A 100 -25.15 7.48 4.40
C PRO A 100 -25.48 7.93 5.83
N LEU A 101 -24.86 7.33 6.84
CA LEU A 101 -25.02 7.67 8.26
C LEU A 101 -24.12 8.82 8.69
N HIS A 102 -22.99 9.00 8.03
CA HIS A 102 -21.97 10.01 8.30
C HIS A 102 -21.57 10.69 6.99
N PRO A 103 -22.37 11.64 6.48
CA PRO A 103 -22.06 12.36 5.24
C PRO A 103 -20.77 13.18 5.32
N GLU A 104 -20.39 13.61 6.53
CA GLU A 104 -19.14 14.30 6.83
C GLU A 104 -17.91 13.39 6.68
N GLY A 105 -18.13 12.10 6.68
CA GLY A 105 -17.09 11.07 6.57
C GLY A 105 -16.66 10.48 7.90
N VAL A 106 -16.27 9.21 7.85
CA VAL A 106 -15.64 8.49 8.96
C VAL A 106 -14.15 8.42 8.69
N SER A 107 -13.36 8.96 9.62
CA SER A 107 -11.90 8.99 9.52
C SER A 107 -11.27 7.79 10.23
N ARG A 108 -10.17 7.28 9.68
CA ARG A 108 -9.37 6.21 10.24
C ARG A 108 -7.93 6.30 9.79
N VAL A 109 -7.01 5.79 10.60
CA VAL A 109 -5.61 5.67 10.23
C VAL A 109 -5.44 4.43 9.36
N LEU A 110 -4.81 4.59 8.20
CA LEU A 110 -4.59 3.55 7.21
C LEU A 110 -3.14 3.07 7.22
N LEU A 111 -2.96 1.75 7.19
CA LEU A 111 -1.68 1.08 6.97
C LEU A 111 -1.77 0.14 5.77
N CYS A 112 -0.86 0.28 4.81
CA CYS A 112 -0.81 -0.58 3.63
C CYS A 112 0.62 -1.08 3.36
N GLY A 113 0.81 -2.39 3.27
CA GLY A 113 2.09 -3.01 2.90
C GLY A 113 2.37 -2.87 1.40
N ASP A 114 3.61 -2.52 1.04
CA ASP A 114 4.07 -2.44 -0.35
C ASP A 114 4.77 -3.75 -0.78
N PRO A 115 4.15 -4.57 -1.65
CA PRO A 115 4.75 -5.84 -2.09
C PRO A 115 5.97 -5.67 -2.99
N LEU A 116 6.21 -4.49 -3.53
CA LEU A 116 7.34 -4.22 -4.41
C LEU A 116 8.62 -3.90 -3.64
N ARG A 117 8.50 -3.54 -2.36
CA ARG A 117 9.61 -3.33 -1.45
C ARG A 117 9.84 -4.57 -0.59
N ALA A 118 10.83 -5.37 -0.95
CA ALA A 118 11.21 -6.61 -0.26
C ALA A 118 10.03 -7.54 0.08
N LEU A 119 8.98 -7.60 -0.79
CA LEU A 119 7.72 -8.33 -0.56
C LEU A 119 7.02 -7.94 0.74
N GLY A 120 7.11 -6.68 1.13
CA GLY A 120 6.55 -6.17 2.37
C GLY A 120 7.29 -6.66 3.63
N ALA A 121 8.54 -7.13 3.51
CA ALA A 121 9.34 -7.48 4.69
C ALA A 121 9.51 -6.26 5.59
N VAL A 122 9.35 -6.48 6.89
CA VAL A 122 9.40 -5.42 7.89
C VAL A 122 10.77 -5.32 8.55
N ALA A 123 11.28 -4.11 8.61
CA ALA A 123 12.47 -3.71 9.29
C ALA A 123 12.18 -2.49 10.18
N GLU A 124 13.19 -1.82 10.68
CA GLU A 124 13.03 -0.60 11.48
C GLU A 124 12.09 0.43 10.84
N PRO A 125 12.25 0.84 9.55
CA PRO A 125 11.40 1.87 8.95
C PRO A 125 9.91 1.52 8.93
N GLU A 126 9.57 0.25 8.69
CA GLU A 126 8.19 -0.23 8.67
C GLU A 126 7.63 -0.35 10.08
N CYS A 127 8.40 -0.93 11.01
CA CYS A 127 7.99 -1.10 12.40
C CYS A 127 7.79 0.25 13.10
N ALA A 128 8.69 1.21 12.87
CA ALA A 128 8.56 2.57 13.39
C ALA A 128 7.26 3.24 12.90
N ARG A 129 6.90 3.05 11.62
CA ARG A 129 5.63 3.57 11.07
C ARG A 129 4.41 2.92 11.70
N VAL A 130 4.43 1.61 11.96
CA VAL A 130 3.34 0.93 12.69
C VAL A 130 3.16 1.56 14.06
N ILE A 131 4.25 1.72 14.81
CA ILE A 131 4.20 2.29 16.17
C ILE A 131 3.65 3.72 16.11
N ALA A 132 4.21 4.57 15.26
CA ALA A 132 3.78 5.97 15.15
C ALA A 132 2.33 6.12 14.65
N ALA A 133 1.87 5.23 13.77
CA ALA A 133 0.48 5.23 13.32
C ALA A 133 -0.49 4.84 14.43
N LEU A 134 -0.12 3.90 15.31
CA LEU A 134 -0.91 3.54 16.49
C LEU A 134 -0.92 4.67 17.53
N ASP A 135 0.23 5.35 17.73
CA ASP A 135 0.31 6.51 18.62
C ASP A 135 -0.61 7.64 18.11
N LEU A 136 -0.58 7.92 16.81
CA LEU A 136 -1.44 8.92 16.19
C LEU A 136 -2.93 8.54 16.29
N ALA A 137 -3.26 7.28 16.05
CA ALA A 137 -4.63 6.78 16.13
C ALA A 137 -5.17 6.89 17.56
N GLU A 138 -4.37 6.58 18.57
CA GLU A 138 -4.71 6.73 19.97
C GLU A 138 -4.89 8.21 20.35
N GLU A 139 -3.96 9.09 19.96
CA GLU A 139 -4.03 10.53 20.20
C GLU A 139 -5.31 11.15 19.62
N TRP A 140 -5.73 10.71 18.43
CA TRP A 140 -6.88 11.25 17.74
C TRP A 140 -8.20 10.49 18.00
N GLY A 141 -8.13 9.38 18.75
CA GLY A 141 -9.30 8.53 19.01
C GLY A 141 -9.86 7.88 17.75
N LEU A 142 -9.00 7.54 16.78
CA LEU A 142 -9.38 6.96 15.51
C LEU A 142 -9.10 5.46 15.47
N PRO A 143 -9.93 4.66 14.78
CA PRO A 143 -9.62 3.28 14.49
C PRO A 143 -8.47 3.17 13.47
N VAL A 144 -7.78 2.04 13.49
CA VAL A 144 -6.76 1.69 12.49
C VAL A 144 -7.31 0.66 11.51
N GLU A 145 -7.14 0.90 10.22
CA GLU A 145 -7.43 -0.06 9.16
C GLU A 145 -6.11 -0.48 8.49
N TRP A 146 -5.78 -1.77 8.57
CA TRP A 146 -4.52 -2.29 8.09
C TRP A 146 -4.72 -3.31 6.96
N PHE A 147 -4.33 -2.94 5.75
CA PHE A 147 -4.19 -3.86 4.62
C PHE A 147 -2.83 -4.56 4.72
N ALA A 148 -2.84 -5.66 5.43
CA ALA A 148 -1.62 -6.35 5.83
C ALA A 148 -1.09 -7.24 4.71
N LEU A 149 0.18 -7.01 4.37
CA LEU A 149 0.96 -7.81 3.45
C LEU A 149 2.42 -7.78 3.94
N SER A 150 3.02 -8.93 4.20
CA SER A 150 4.42 -8.99 4.62
C SER A 150 5.05 -10.37 4.47
N ALA A 151 6.29 -10.40 4.03
CA ALA A 151 7.15 -11.58 4.07
C ALA A 151 7.76 -11.85 5.47
N GLY A 152 7.38 -11.08 6.50
CA GLY A 152 7.90 -11.18 7.86
C GLY A 152 9.07 -10.24 8.14
N ALA A 153 9.82 -10.48 9.22
CA ALA A 153 10.99 -9.68 9.52
C ALA A 153 12.02 -9.77 8.40
N ARG A 154 12.59 -8.62 8.03
CA ARG A 154 13.65 -8.58 7.03
C ARG A 154 14.92 -9.24 7.57
N ILE A 155 15.42 -10.23 6.85
CA ILE A 155 16.71 -10.88 7.11
C ILE A 155 17.57 -10.64 5.89
N SER A 156 18.74 -10.02 6.06
CA SER A 156 19.70 -9.76 5.01
C SER A 156 21.12 -9.92 5.54
N MET A 157 22.11 -9.97 4.63
CA MET A 157 23.51 -9.99 5.02
C MET A 157 23.97 -8.66 5.64
N ASP A 158 23.20 -7.58 5.39
CA ASP A 158 23.50 -6.23 5.86
C ASP A 158 22.81 -5.89 7.19
N SER A 159 21.91 -6.77 7.66
CA SER A 159 21.18 -6.59 8.92
C SER A 159 21.27 -7.86 9.75
N GLY A 160 21.49 -7.71 11.05
CA GLY A 160 21.50 -8.81 12.01
C GLY A 160 20.10 -9.14 12.54
N THR A 161 20.03 -9.44 13.82
CA THR A 161 18.78 -9.78 14.53
C THR A 161 17.98 -8.56 14.97
N GLU A 162 18.50 -7.35 14.82
CA GLU A 162 17.87 -6.09 15.24
C GLU A 162 16.48 -5.86 14.62
N ASN A 163 16.24 -6.38 13.43
CA ASN A 163 14.90 -6.34 12.83
C ASN A 163 13.87 -7.16 13.61
N MET A 164 14.29 -8.20 14.31
CA MET A 164 13.42 -8.98 15.21
C MET A 164 13.04 -8.17 16.44
N ASP A 165 13.96 -7.36 16.97
CA ASP A 165 13.68 -6.45 18.09
C ASP A 165 12.69 -5.37 17.69
N TRP A 166 12.80 -4.83 16.48
CA TRP A 166 11.83 -3.87 15.93
C TRP A 166 10.45 -4.50 15.76
N VAL A 167 10.40 -5.73 15.26
CA VAL A 167 9.14 -6.50 15.13
C VAL A 167 8.51 -6.74 16.52
N ALA A 168 9.32 -7.05 17.54
CA ALA A 168 8.85 -7.23 18.90
C ALA A 168 8.31 -5.92 19.50
N LYS A 169 8.95 -4.78 19.25
CA LYS A 169 8.47 -3.45 19.67
C LYS A 169 7.12 -3.11 19.02
N ALA A 170 6.99 -3.35 17.72
CA ALA A 170 5.73 -3.12 17.02
C ALA A 170 4.62 -4.03 17.54
N LEU A 171 4.89 -5.32 17.77
CA LEU A 171 3.93 -6.25 18.37
C LEU A 171 3.50 -5.79 19.77
N LYS A 172 4.45 -5.40 20.61
CA LYS A 172 4.14 -4.86 21.95
C LYS A 172 3.17 -3.68 21.84
N ARG A 173 3.44 -2.72 20.94
CA ARG A 173 2.59 -1.55 20.77
C ARG A 173 1.18 -1.90 20.26
N ILE A 174 1.07 -2.88 19.35
CA ILE A 174 -0.23 -3.40 18.89
C ILE A 174 -1.03 -3.97 20.06
N ILE A 175 -0.39 -4.77 20.92
CA ILE A 175 -1.03 -5.34 22.10
C ILE A 175 -1.50 -4.24 23.06
N GLU A 176 -0.64 -3.25 23.35
CA GLU A 176 -1.00 -2.13 24.22
C GLU A 176 -2.19 -1.34 23.67
N PHE A 177 -2.19 -1.03 22.36
CA PHE A 177 -3.25 -0.32 21.67
C PHE A 177 -4.60 -1.06 21.77
N THR A 178 -4.60 -2.34 21.46
CA THR A 178 -5.84 -3.15 21.48
C THR A 178 -6.32 -3.43 22.91
N GLN A 179 -5.42 -3.63 23.88
CA GLN A 179 -5.78 -3.80 25.29
C GLN A 179 -6.31 -2.50 25.93
N ALA A 180 -5.90 -1.33 25.43
CA ALA A 180 -6.48 -0.06 25.83
C ALA A 180 -7.90 0.16 25.28
N GLY A 181 -8.41 -0.75 24.45
CA GLY A 181 -9.77 -0.72 23.89
C GLY A 181 -9.90 0.01 22.55
N HIS A 182 -8.77 0.33 21.92
CA HIS A 182 -8.77 0.93 20.58
C HIS A 182 -9.04 -0.11 19.49
N GLU A 183 -9.71 0.29 18.43
CA GLU A 183 -10.11 -0.61 17.34
C GLU A 183 -9.04 -0.70 16.26
N MET A 184 -8.72 -1.94 15.87
CA MET A 184 -7.86 -2.24 14.74
C MET A 184 -8.54 -3.25 13.83
N HIS A 185 -8.75 -2.88 12.56
CA HIS A 185 -9.32 -3.73 11.53
C HIS A 185 -8.22 -4.18 10.58
N VAL A 186 -8.00 -5.49 10.49
CA VAL A 186 -6.94 -6.04 9.65
C VAL A 186 -7.53 -6.82 8.49
N VAL A 187 -7.18 -6.37 7.27
CA VAL A 187 -7.54 -7.04 6.03
C VAL A 187 -6.28 -7.67 5.43
N VAL A 188 -6.31 -8.98 5.22
CA VAL A 188 -5.18 -9.69 4.60
C VAL A 188 -5.19 -9.42 3.11
N ALA A 189 -4.31 -8.53 2.65
CA ALA A 189 -4.25 -8.07 1.25
C ALA A 189 -3.26 -8.86 0.37
N GLY A 190 -2.60 -9.88 0.93
CA GLY A 190 -1.63 -10.68 0.19
C GLY A 190 -0.89 -11.68 1.06
N ILE A 191 0.36 -11.97 0.69
CA ILE A 191 1.20 -12.94 1.40
C ILE A 191 1.47 -12.44 2.82
N LYS A 192 1.27 -13.33 3.80
CA LYS A 192 1.65 -13.12 5.20
C LYS A 192 2.51 -14.27 5.67
N VAL A 193 3.72 -13.97 6.12
CA VAL A 193 4.69 -14.96 6.57
C VAL A 193 5.30 -14.53 7.90
N ARG A 194 5.53 -15.49 8.79
CA ARG A 194 6.26 -15.33 10.06
C ARG A 194 5.55 -14.44 11.09
N ALA A 195 6.19 -13.35 11.53
CA ALA A 195 5.73 -12.59 12.69
C ALA A 195 4.38 -11.85 12.46
N GLN A 196 4.12 -11.39 11.25
CA GLN A 196 2.92 -10.58 10.99
C GLN A 196 1.58 -11.32 11.19
N PRO A 197 1.44 -12.64 10.92
CA PRO A 197 0.22 -13.34 11.31
C PRO A 197 -0.11 -13.24 12.80
N ASN A 198 0.91 -13.19 13.66
CA ASN A 198 0.73 -13.07 15.12
C ASN A 198 0.29 -11.67 15.55
N TRP A 199 0.43 -10.65 14.68
CA TRP A 199 -0.04 -9.29 14.97
C TRP A 199 -1.53 -9.11 14.71
N ASN A 200 -2.16 -10.06 14.00
CA ASN A 200 -3.53 -9.93 13.49
C ASN A 200 -4.48 -10.99 14.09
N THR A 201 -4.05 -11.69 15.10
CA THR A 201 -4.87 -12.62 15.91
C THR A 201 -5.26 -11.99 17.23
#